data_ad1188ec1214c4c0451ecdc8337dae98
#
_entry.id   ad1188ec1214c4c0451ecdc8337dae98
#
_cell.length_a   1.000
_cell.length_b   1.000
_cell.length_c   1.000
_cell.angle_alpha   90.00
_cell.angle_beta   90.00
_cell.angle_gamma   90.00
#
_symmetry.space_group_name_H-M   'P 1'
#
loop_
_entity.id
_entity.type
_entity.pdbx_description
1 polymer ?
#
loop_
_entity_poly.entity_id
_entity_poly.type
_entity_poly.pdbx_seq_one_letter_code
_entity_poly.pdbx_strand_id
1 'polypeptide(L)'
;MSTEMKKNSQIFQDSNNTYYPEDEQQVSNVIKELYKKNQPTELVGLGTKNFIGNKIQSAKKLSLSKLSGVVEYLPEELYIKVRANTPLDLVEKELEKNDQELAFEPIDFGFIDDGKSNKGTVAGHLSCNFVGSRRFKVGSMRDHILGFRGVNGKGDIIKSGGTVVKNVTGYDLSKLVTGSFGTLVALTEITLKVLPKKKLSNTITINTDDKKLVNELFEKISSSSSEVSGAVYIPEAVSYTHLTLPT
;
A
#
# COMPACT_ATOMS: atom_id res chain seq x y z
N MET A 1 36.88 25.85 -2.53
CA MET A 1 35.55 25.94 -3.21
C MET A 1 35.67 25.28 -4.56
N SER A 2 34.77 24.41 -4.92
CA SER A 2 34.62 23.71 -6.20
C SER A 2 35.22 22.31 -6.33
N THR A 3 34.68 21.32 -5.61
CA THR A 3 34.80 19.91 -6.03
C THR A 3 33.57 19.06 -5.65
N GLU A 4 32.54 19.65 -5.04
CA GLU A 4 31.32 18.94 -4.62
C GLU A 4 30.11 19.09 -5.55
N MET A 5 30.23 19.75 -6.69
CA MET A 5 29.10 20.03 -7.61
C MET A 5 29.02 19.13 -8.86
N LYS A 6 29.66 17.96 -8.88
CA LYS A 6 29.57 17.04 -10.03
C LYS A 6 29.21 15.60 -9.63
N LYS A 7 28.17 15.42 -8.80
CA LYS A 7 27.38 14.17 -8.78
C LYS A 7 25.95 14.43 -9.27
N ASN A 8 25.81 15.02 -10.44
CA ASN A 8 24.61 14.77 -11.25
C ASN A 8 24.77 13.35 -11.79
N SER A 9 24.49 12.37 -10.96
CA SER A 9 24.38 10.99 -11.40
C SER A 9 23.27 10.94 -12.45
N GLN A 10 23.66 10.66 -13.66
CA GLN A 10 22.76 10.46 -14.80
C GLN A 10 21.75 9.41 -14.36
N ILE A 11 20.46 9.79 -14.23
CA ILE A 11 19.40 8.87 -13.80
C ILE A 11 19.33 7.77 -14.83
N PHE A 12 19.48 6.54 -14.39
CA PHE A 12 19.45 5.40 -15.29
C PHE A 12 18.08 5.32 -16.00
N GLN A 13 18.09 5.35 -17.31
CA GLN A 13 16.94 5.10 -18.17
C GLN A 13 17.26 3.90 -19.06
N ASP A 14 16.39 2.89 -19.07
CA ASP A 14 16.55 1.71 -19.92
C ASP A 14 16.03 1.94 -21.35
N SER A 15 16.23 0.92 -22.22
CA SER A 15 15.75 0.90 -23.60
C SER A 15 14.22 0.98 -23.72
N ASN A 16 13.48 0.66 -22.65
CA ASN A 16 12.02 0.70 -22.59
C ASN A 16 11.47 2.04 -22.09
N ASN A 17 12.29 3.09 -22.09
CA ASN A 17 11.92 4.42 -21.59
C ASN A 17 11.51 4.47 -20.12
N THR A 18 12.06 3.59 -19.28
CA THR A 18 11.80 3.54 -17.84
C THR A 18 12.93 4.21 -17.07
N TYR A 19 12.58 5.16 -16.21
CA TYR A 19 13.50 5.81 -15.29
C TYR A 19 13.55 5.06 -13.96
N TYR A 20 14.75 4.93 -13.36
CA TYR A 20 15.00 4.24 -12.10
C TYR A 20 15.70 5.15 -11.08
N PRO A 21 15.01 6.13 -10.48
CA PRO A 21 15.60 6.99 -9.47
C PRO A 21 15.97 6.20 -8.20
N GLU A 22 17.07 6.57 -7.57
CA GLU A 22 17.62 5.93 -6.38
C GLU A 22 17.25 6.68 -5.08
N ASP A 23 16.82 7.93 -5.21
CA ASP A 23 16.41 8.77 -4.10
C ASP A 23 15.27 9.73 -4.49
N GLU A 24 14.71 10.40 -3.49
CA GLU A 24 13.60 11.34 -3.65
C GLU A 24 13.96 12.55 -4.53
N GLN A 25 15.20 13.02 -4.47
CA GLN A 25 15.65 14.15 -5.28
C GLN A 25 15.72 13.76 -6.76
N GLN A 26 16.15 12.56 -7.07
CA GLN A 26 16.14 12.04 -8.45
C GLN A 26 14.69 11.86 -8.94
N VAL A 27 13.76 11.37 -8.11
CA VAL A 27 12.32 11.33 -8.46
C VAL A 27 11.83 12.74 -8.82
N SER A 28 12.14 13.75 -8.00
CA SER A 28 11.79 15.14 -8.27
C SER A 28 12.35 15.63 -9.60
N ASN A 29 13.61 15.36 -9.87
CA ASN A 29 14.28 15.81 -11.11
C ASN A 29 13.64 15.18 -12.34
N VAL A 30 13.36 13.86 -12.31
CA VAL A 30 12.67 13.17 -13.42
C VAL A 30 11.29 13.76 -13.67
N ILE A 31 10.48 13.91 -12.62
CA ILE A 31 9.12 14.45 -12.78
C ILE A 31 9.15 15.89 -13.32
N LYS A 32 10.06 16.75 -12.83
CA LYS A 32 10.25 18.12 -13.36
C LYS A 32 10.59 18.12 -14.86
N GLU A 33 11.47 17.24 -15.27
CA GLU A 33 11.84 17.11 -16.67
C GLU A 33 10.64 16.68 -17.54
N LEU A 34 9.95 15.62 -17.12
CA LEU A 34 8.78 15.09 -17.83
C LEU A 34 7.61 16.08 -17.85
N TYR A 35 7.39 16.80 -16.75
CA TYR A 35 6.39 17.88 -16.67
C TYR A 35 6.67 19.00 -17.67
N LYS A 36 7.92 19.49 -17.75
CA LYS A 36 8.34 20.52 -18.73
C LYS A 36 8.14 20.09 -20.18
N LYS A 37 8.25 18.79 -20.44
CA LYS A 37 8.07 18.21 -21.77
C LYS A 37 6.62 17.79 -22.06
N ASN A 38 5.68 18.03 -21.14
CA ASN A 38 4.29 17.54 -21.22
C ASN A 38 4.21 16.03 -21.52
N GLN A 39 5.07 15.23 -20.89
CA GLN A 39 5.13 13.78 -21.13
C GLN A 39 4.35 13.02 -20.05
N PRO A 40 3.21 12.40 -20.40
CA PRO A 40 2.51 11.49 -19.49
C PRO A 40 3.44 10.36 -19.05
N THR A 41 3.36 10.01 -17.76
CA THR A 41 4.28 9.04 -17.16
C THR A 41 3.52 8.07 -16.28
N GLU A 42 3.77 6.79 -16.48
CA GLU A 42 3.24 5.72 -15.66
C GLU A 42 4.14 5.51 -14.43
N LEU A 43 3.57 5.55 -13.21
CA LEU A 43 4.27 5.13 -12.00
C LEU A 43 4.20 3.61 -11.87
N VAL A 44 5.36 2.96 -11.69
CA VAL A 44 5.45 1.50 -11.61
C VAL A 44 6.11 1.08 -10.30
N GLY A 45 5.44 0.19 -9.57
CA GLY A 45 6.00 -0.58 -8.47
C GLY A 45 6.37 -2.00 -8.93
N LEU A 46 5.83 -3.02 -8.27
CA LEU A 46 5.98 -4.44 -8.67
C LEU A 46 4.94 -4.89 -9.71
N GLY A 47 4.04 -4.03 -10.15
CA GLY A 47 3.09 -4.31 -11.23
C GLY A 47 1.92 -5.24 -10.87
N THR A 48 1.77 -5.67 -9.63
CA THR A 48 0.74 -6.64 -9.20
C THR A 48 -0.71 -6.18 -9.38
N LYS A 49 -0.94 -4.95 -9.83
CA LYS A 49 -2.26 -4.33 -9.99
C LYS A 49 -2.50 -3.74 -11.38
N ASN A 50 -1.67 -4.13 -12.37
CA ASN A 50 -1.74 -3.60 -13.74
C ASN A 50 -3.02 -3.98 -14.50
N PHE A 51 -3.75 -4.99 -14.01
CA PHE A 51 -5.04 -5.40 -14.57
C PHE A 51 -6.21 -4.55 -14.07
N ILE A 52 -6.00 -3.65 -13.11
CA ILE A 52 -7.05 -2.83 -12.52
C ILE A 52 -7.15 -1.49 -13.26
N GLY A 53 -8.36 -1.13 -13.67
CA GLY A 53 -8.64 0.13 -14.35
C GLY A 53 -8.37 0.09 -15.85
N ASN A 54 -8.27 1.27 -16.45
CA ASN A 54 -8.01 1.40 -17.88
C ASN A 54 -6.51 1.29 -18.18
N LYS A 55 -6.19 0.76 -19.36
CA LYS A 55 -4.81 0.68 -19.83
C LYS A 55 -4.19 2.07 -19.96
N ILE A 56 -3.07 2.28 -19.30
CA ILE A 56 -2.36 3.54 -19.30
C ILE A 56 -1.69 3.74 -20.67
N GLN A 57 -1.97 4.86 -21.31
CA GLN A 57 -1.33 5.27 -22.58
C GLN A 57 -0.17 6.21 -22.26
N SER A 58 0.96 5.65 -21.90
CA SER A 58 2.17 6.41 -21.60
C SER A 58 3.39 5.84 -22.29
N ALA A 59 4.18 6.74 -22.89
CA ALA A 59 5.46 6.37 -23.53
C ALA A 59 6.63 6.33 -22.53
N LYS A 60 6.42 6.80 -21.30
CA LYS A 60 7.44 6.87 -20.25
C LYS A 60 6.97 6.18 -18.98
N LYS A 61 7.91 5.52 -18.30
CA LYS A 61 7.68 4.87 -17.00
C LYS A 61 8.64 5.41 -15.96
N LEU A 62 8.15 5.54 -14.73
CA LEU A 62 8.94 5.89 -13.55
C LEU A 62 8.82 4.75 -12.57
N SER A 63 9.87 3.94 -12.49
CA SER A 63 9.94 2.81 -11.56
C SER A 63 10.56 3.25 -10.24
N LEU A 64 9.84 3.07 -9.16
CA LEU A 64 10.34 3.34 -7.81
C LEU A 64 11.05 2.13 -7.18
N SER A 65 11.42 1.13 -7.98
CA SER A 65 11.98 -0.15 -7.50
C SER A 65 13.24 0.00 -6.63
N LYS A 66 14.01 1.06 -6.82
CA LYS A 66 15.18 1.37 -6.00
C LYS A 66 14.85 1.96 -4.62
N LEU A 67 13.62 2.45 -4.43
CA LEU A 67 13.16 3.02 -3.16
C LEU A 67 12.52 1.94 -2.28
N SER A 68 13.32 1.02 -1.77
CA SER A 68 12.88 -0.12 -0.96
C SER A 68 13.66 -0.21 0.35
N GLY A 69 13.05 -0.79 1.37
CA GLY A 69 13.63 -1.06 2.69
C GLY A 69 12.93 -0.34 3.83
N VAL A 70 13.14 -0.84 5.04
CA VAL A 70 12.68 -0.24 6.29
C VAL A 70 13.60 0.93 6.62
N VAL A 71 13.03 2.10 6.87
CA VAL A 71 13.74 3.33 7.27
C VAL A 71 13.84 3.43 8.78
N GLU A 72 12.73 3.11 9.47
CA GLU A 72 12.64 3.19 10.92
C GLU A 72 11.51 2.28 11.40
N TYR A 73 11.72 1.57 12.49
CA TYR A 73 10.68 0.78 13.13
C TYR A 73 10.83 0.89 14.65
N LEU A 74 9.79 1.39 15.30
CA LEU A 74 9.72 1.52 16.75
C LEU A 74 8.51 0.72 17.28
N PRO A 75 8.74 -0.54 17.68
CA PRO A 75 7.67 -1.43 18.13
C PRO A 75 6.89 -0.87 19.32
N GLU A 76 7.55 -0.20 20.26
CA GLU A 76 6.93 0.39 21.45
C GLU A 76 5.99 1.55 21.11
N GLU A 77 6.27 2.27 20.01
CA GLU A 77 5.45 3.38 19.53
C GLU A 77 4.44 2.95 18.46
N LEU A 78 4.40 1.65 18.13
CA LEU A 78 3.46 1.04 17.19
C LEU A 78 3.46 1.70 15.80
N TYR A 79 4.63 2.03 15.26
CA TYR A 79 4.74 2.47 13.88
C TYR A 79 5.97 1.91 13.16
N ILE A 80 5.83 1.82 11.85
CA ILE A 80 6.92 1.51 10.93
C ILE A 80 6.97 2.55 9.81
N LYS A 81 8.18 2.98 9.46
CA LYS A 81 8.46 3.86 8.34
C LYS A 81 9.26 3.10 7.29
N VAL A 82 8.78 3.10 6.08
CA VAL A 82 9.37 2.34 4.98
C VAL A 82 9.50 3.18 3.72
N ARG A 83 10.44 2.83 2.85
CA ARG A 83 10.48 3.35 1.49
C ARG A 83 9.29 2.82 0.69
N ALA A 84 8.79 3.63 -0.23
CA ALA A 84 7.50 3.39 -0.88
C ALA A 84 7.39 2.05 -1.62
N ASN A 85 8.49 1.61 -2.27
CA ASN A 85 8.49 0.35 -3.02
C ASN A 85 8.90 -0.88 -2.19
N THR A 86 8.88 -0.77 -0.87
CA THR A 86 9.14 -1.93 0.02
C THR A 86 8.05 -2.97 -0.19
N PRO A 87 8.42 -4.24 -0.50
CA PRO A 87 7.44 -5.33 -0.55
C PRO A 87 6.71 -5.51 0.77
N LEU A 88 5.41 -5.77 0.73
CA LEU A 88 4.61 -5.99 1.93
C LEU A 88 5.09 -7.20 2.73
N ASP A 89 5.47 -8.28 2.05
CA ASP A 89 6.00 -9.49 2.72
C ASP A 89 7.27 -9.20 3.56
N LEU A 90 8.09 -8.23 3.12
CA LEU A 90 9.25 -7.79 3.90
C LEU A 90 8.82 -7.04 5.16
N VAL A 91 7.80 -6.18 5.04
CA VAL A 91 7.25 -5.44 6.18
C VAL A 91 6.61 -6.40 7.18
N GLU A 92 5.79 -7.35 6.72
CA GLU A 92 5.15 -8.35 7.59
C GLU A 92 6.18 -9.19 8.34
N LYS A 93 7.24 -9.66 7.66
CA LYS A 93 8.35 -10.39 8.30
C LYS A 93 9.08 -9.56 9.37
N GLU A 94 9.21 -8.26 9.16
CA GLU A 94 9.83 -7.38 10.14
C GLU A 94 8.94 -7.20 11.38
N LEU A 95 7.63 -7.00 11.16
CA LEU A 95 6.64 -6.85 12.23
C LEU A 95 6.47 -8.14 13.06
N GLU A 96 6.56 -9.29 12.42
CA GLU A 96 6.42 -10.59 13.08
C GLU A 96 7.47 -10.82 14.18
N LYS A 97 8.66 -10.23 14.06
CA LYS A 97 9.71 -10.31 15.08
C LYS A 97 9.29 -9.73 16.44
N ASN A 98 8.30 -8.84 16.45
CA ASN A 98 7.79 -8.16 17.63
C ASN A 98 6.30 -8.46 17.87
N ASP A 99 5.77 -9.57 17.35
CA ASP A 99 4.35 -9.94 17.47
C ASP A 99 3.41 -8.81 17.04
N GLN A 100 3.74 -8.09 15.94
CA GLN A 100 2.92 -7.02 15.38
C GLN A 100 2.46 -7.36 13.96
N GLU A 101 1.41 -6.66 13.49
CA GLU A 101 0.80 -6.90 12.19
C GLU A 101 0.33 -5.62 11.49
N LEU A 102 0.18 -5.69 10.16
CA LEU A 102 -0.60 -4.75 9.35
C LEU A 102 -2.07 -5.19 9.42
N ALA A 103 -2.83 -4.61 10.35
CA ALA A 103 -4.18 -5.09 10.68
C ALA A 103 -5.20 -4.94 9.53
N PHE A 104 -4.95 -4.10 8.53
CA PHE A 104 -5.85 -3.84 7.40
C PHE A 104 -5.89 -4.95 6.33
N GLU A 105 -5.22 -6.07 6.54
CA GLU A 105 -5.19 -7.24 5.63
C GLU A 105 -4.85 -6.86 4.18
N PRO A 106 -3.57 -6.67 3.84
CA PRO A 106 -3.19 -6.41 2.46
C PRO A 106 -3.61 -7.56 1.54
N ILE A 107 -4.38 -7.24 0.49
CA ILE A 107 -4.85 -8.26 -0.48
C ILE A 107 -3.69 -8.71 -1.35
N ASP A 108 -3.55 -10.02 -1.53
CA ASP A 108 -2.61 -10.62 -2.46
C ASP A 108 -3.25 -10.75 -3.85
N PHE A 109 -2.81 -9.91 -4.78
CA PHE A 109 -3.26 -9.95 -6.16
C PHE A 109 -2.37 -10.78 -7.07
N GLY A 110 -1.22 -11.27 -6.58
CA GLY A 110 -0.30 -12.08 -7.38
C GLY A 110 -0.93 -13.36 -7.88
N PHE A 111 -1.82 -13.97 -7.10
CA PHE A 111 -2.56 -15.16 -7.54
C PHE A 111 -3.44 -14.94 -8.76
N ILE A 112 -3.90 -13.70 -9.00
CA ILE A 112 -4.72 -13.36 -10.16
C ILE A 112 -3.85 -13.12 -11.39
N ASP A 113 -2.62 -12.60 -11.21
CA ASP A 113 -1.73 -12.24 -12.30
C ASP A 113 -0.97 -13.47 -12.83
N ASP A 114 -0.19 -14.15 -12.00
CA ASP A 114 0.70 -15.24 -12.41
C ASP A 114 0.53 -16.55 -11.60
N GLY A 115 -0.45 -16.61 -10.72
CA GLY A 115 -0.72 -17.75 -9.85
C GLY A 115 0.23 -17.90 -8.67
N LYS A 116 1.09 -16.90 -8.43
CA LYS A 116 2.04 -16.89 -7.31
C LYS A 116 1.71 -15.80 -6.32
N SER A 117 1.97 -16.06 -5.04
CA SER A 117 1.82 -15.04 -4.00
C SER A 117 2.72 -13.83 -4.26
N ASN A 118 2.10 -12.66 -4.38
CA ASN A 118 2.80 -11.38 -4.48
C ASN A 118 1.86 -10.26 -4.02
N LYS A 119 1.98 -9.85 -2.78
CA LYS A 119 1.18 -8.76 -2.22
C LYS A 119 1.52 -7.39 -2.81
N GLY A 120 2.65 -7.29 -3.51
CA GLY A 120 3.12 -6.02 -4.07
C GLY A 120 3.81 -5.14 -3.03
N THR A 121 3.79 -3.83 -3.26
CA THR A 121 4.51 -2.84 -2.44
C THR A 121 3.58 -2.06 -1.52
N VAL A 122 4.14 -1.47 -0.46
CA VAL A 122 3.42 -0.59 0.47
C VAL A 122 2.74 0.56 -0.28
N ALA A 123 3.47 1.26 -1.18
CA ALA A 123 2.87 2.35 -1.96
C ALA A 123 1.79 1.87 -2.93
N GLY A 124 1.96 0.69 -3.54
CA GLY A 124 0.95 0.11 -4.41
C GLY A 124 -0.36 -0.19 -3.68
N HIS A 125 -0.27 -0.70 -2.44
CA HIS A 125 -1.46 -0.91 -1.59
C HIS A 125 -2.07 0.40 -1.11
N LEU A 126 -1.26 1.36 -0.66
CA LEU A 126 -1.74 2.67 -0.26
C LEU A 126 -2.49 3.36 -1.41
N SER A 127 -1.89 3.34 -2.60
CA SER A 127 -2.46 3.98 -3.77
C SER A 127 -3.81 3.40 -4.18
N CYS A 128 -4.04 2.11 -3.98
CA CYS A 128 -5.31 1.45 -4.32
C CYS A 128 -6.28 1.38 -3.14
N ASN A 129 -5.77 1.33 -1.91
CA ASN A 129 -6.55 1.20 -0.66
C ASN A 129 -7.52 0.01 -0.65
N PHE A 130 -7.14 -1.10 -1.29
CA PHE A 130 -7.89 -2.35 -1.21
C PHE A 130 -7.64 -3.04 0.13
N VAL A 131 -8.68 -3.62 0.70
CA VAL A 131 -8.65 -4.22 2.02
C VAL A 131 -9.50 -5.47 2.09
N GLY A 132 -9.14 -6.38 2.99
CA GLY A 132 -9.86 -7.62 3.24
C GLY A 132 -11.10 -7.49 4.12
N SER A 133 -11.54 -8.62 4.62
CA SER A 133 -12.78 -8.80 5.40
C SER A 133 -12.77 -8.10 6.77
N ARG A 134 -11.59 -7.76 7.29
CA ARG A 134 -11.43 -7.07 8.57
C ARG A 134 -11.74 -5.58 8.54
N ARG A 135 -12.06 -5.03 7.36
CA ARG A 135 -12.27 -3.58 7.18
C ARG A 135 -13.25 -2.96 8.17
N PHE A 136 -14.33 -3.63 8.50
CA PHE A 136 -15.35 -3.09 9.42
C PHE A 136 -14.84 -2.97 10.87
N LYS A 137 -13.84 -3.79 11.26
CA LYS A 137 -13.25 -3.77 12.61
C LYS A 137 -12.04 -2.88 12.72
N VAL A 138 -11.14 -2.93 11.74
CA VAL A 138 -9.82 -2.30 11.83
C VAL A 138 -9.63 -1.14 10.85
N GLY A 139 -10.61 -0.91 9.97
CA GLY A 139 -10.49 0.09 8.91
C GLY A 139 -9.69 -0.40 7.70
N SER A 140 -9.23 0.55 6.91
CA SER A 140 -8.43 0.36 5.71
C SER A 140 -7.01 0.88 5.91
N MET A 141 -6.15 0.74 4.91
CA MET A 141 -4.81 1.34 4.96
C MET A 141 -4.85 2.86 5.18
N ARG A 142 -5.93 3.52 4.70
CA ARG A 142 -6.20 4.94 4.95
C ARG A 142 -6.30 5.30 6.44
N ASP A 143 -6.75 4.37 7.27
CA ASP A 143 -6.90 4.58 8.71
C ASP A 143 -5.60 4.26 9.49
N HIS A 144 -4.63 3.66 8.82
CA HIS A 144 -3.33 3.29 9.38
C HIS A 144 -2.17 4.16 8.90
N ILE A 145 -2.36 4.98 7.86
CA ILE A 145 -1.30 5.91 7.44
C ILE A 145 -1.16 7.05 8.43
N LEU A 146 0.06 7.26 8.93
CA LEU A 146 0.43 8.36 9.82
C LEU A 146 1.07 9.53 9.07
N GLY A 147 1.77 9.23 7.99
CA GLY A 147 2.44 10.24 7.18
C GLY A 147 3.10 9.68 5.94
N PHE A 148 3.52 10.57 5.06
CA PHE A 148 4.25 10.21 3.86
C PHE A 148 5.22 11.31 3.41
N ARG A 149 6.19 10.92 2.60
CA ARG A 149 6.96 11.80 1.72
C ARG A 149 6.71 11.38 0.28
N GLY A 150 6.81 12.33 -0.64
CA GLY A 150 6.63 12.04 -2.04
C GLY A 150 6.83 13.28 -2.91
N VAL A 151 6.64 13.10 -4.20
CA VAL A 151 6.82 14.13 -5.22
C VAL A 151 5.52 14.32 -5.98
N ASN A 152 5.03 15.56 -6.06
CA ASN A 152 3.82 15.89 -6.80
C ASN A 152 4.06 15.91 -8.33
N GLY A 153 3.00 16.09 -9.12
CA GLY A 153 3.09 16.10 -10.59
C GLY A 153 3.90 17.27 -11.18
N LYS A 154 4.28 18.28 -10.39
CA LYS A 154 5.17 19.38 -10.78
C LYS A 154 6.63 19.11 -10.41
N GLY A 155 6.89 18.03 -9.68
CA GLY A 155 8.21 17.66 -9.19
C GLY A 155 8.59 18.31 -7.85
N ASP A 156 7.62 18.89 -7.12
CA ASP A 156 7.91 19.41 -5.79
C ASP A 156 7.86 18.27 -4.77
N ILE A 157 8.85 18.26 -3.88
CA ILE A 157 8.88 17.32 -2.76
C ILE A 157 7.90 17.81 -1.70
N ILE A 158 6.99 16.94 -1.31
CA ILE A 158 5.99 17.21 -0.28
C ILE A 158 6.09 16.19 0.85
N LYS A 159 5.73 16.63 2.05
CA LYS A 159 5.65 15.80 3.25
C LYS A 159 4.35 16.14 3.98
N SER A 160 3.66 15.11 4.45
CA SER A 160 2.48 15.28 5.30
C SER A 160 2.47 14.25 6.41
N GLY A 161 1.93 14.65 7.58
CA GLY A 161 1.89 13.80 8.75
C GLY A 161 3.25 13.63 9.43
N GLY A 162 3.37 12.60 10.25
CA GLY A 162 4.55 12.31 11.05
C GLY A 162 4.49 10.89 11.62
N THR A 163 4.93 10.73 12.85
CA THR A 163 4.91 9.46 13.60
C THR A 163 3.77 9.40 14.62
N VAL A 164 3.02 10.50 14.79
CA VAL A 164 1.95 10.60 15.79
C VAL A 164 0.57 10.37 15.16
N VAL A 165 -0.31 9.69 15.90
CA VAL A 165 -1.66 9.34 15.44
C VAL A 165 -2.56 10.57 15.27
N LYS A 166 -2.31 11.65 16.00
CA LYS A 166 -3.13 12.87 15.96
C LYS A 166 -2.35 14.04 15.37
N ASN A 167 -2.68 14.40 14.14
CA ASN A 167 -2.27 15.66 13.53
C ASN A 167 -3.52 16.52 13.31
N VAL A 168 -3.60 17.65 14.01
CA VAL A 168 -4.77 18.54 13.99
C VAL A 168 -4.55 19.82 13.18
N THR A 169 -3.40 19.96 12.51
CA THR A 169 -3.05 21.17 11.78
C THR A 169 -3.10 20.93 10.27
N GLY A 170 -3.98 21.63 9.58
CA GLY A 170 -4.09 21.60 8.13
C GLY A 170 -4.91 20.44 7.56
N TYR A 171 -4.83 20.25 6.24
CA TYR A 171 -5.49 19.15 5.54
C TYR A 171 -4.76 17.83 5.76
N ASP A 172 -5.52 16.75 5.92
CA ASP A 172 -4.98 15.40 5.99
C ASP A 172 -4.64 14.88 4.59
N LEU A 173 -3.49 15.30 4.09
CA LEU A 173 -3.01 14.88 2.77
C LEU A 173 -2.68 13.38 2.73
N SER A 174 -2.36 12.75 3.87
CA SER A 174 -2.11 11.32 3.94
C SER A 174 -3.36 10.53 3.53
N LYS A 175 -4.52 10.95 4.00
CA LYS A 175 -5.80 10.37 3.60
C LYS A 175 -6.22 10.72 2.17
N LEU A 176 -5.81 11.88 1.66
CA LEU A 176 -6.09 12.29 0.29
C LEU A 176 -5.34 11.43 -0.73
N VAL A 177 -4.06 11.13 -0.48
CA VAL A 177 -3.24 10.33 -1.41
C VAL A 177 -3.58 8.84 -1.37
N THR A 178 -4.20 8.38 -0.29
CA THR A 178 -4.67 7.00 -0.18
C THR A 178 -5.85 6.75 -1.10
N GLY A 179 -5.75 5.75 -1.97
CA GLY A 179 -6.77 5.46 -2.99
C GLY A 179 -6.68 6.35 -4.24
N SER A 180 -5.61 7.14 -4.39
CA SER A 180 -5.41 8.02 -5.55
C SER A 180 -4.84 7.31 -6.79
N PHE A 181 -4.55 6.02 -6.74
CA PHE A 181 -3.93 5.23 -7.81
C PHE A 181 -2.60 5.81 -8.32
N GLY A 182 -1.87 6.53 -7.46
CA GLY A 182 -0.61 7.18 -7.84
C GLY A 182 -0.76 8.42 -8.74
N THR A 183 -1.99 8.92 -8.95
CA THR A 183 -2.25 10.05 -9.85
C THR A 183 -1.90 11.42 -9.25
N LEU A 184 -1.80 11.51 -7.93
CA LEU A 184 -1.54 12.76 -7.23
C LEU A 184 -0.08 12.93 -6.83
N VAL A 185 0.57 11.84 -6.40
CA VAL A 185 1.90 11.87 -5.80
C VAL A 185 2.67 10.58 -6.14
N ALA A 186 3.93 10.72 -6.53
CA ALA A 186 4.89 9.63 -6.51
C ALA A 186 5.42 9.50 -5.07
N LEU A 187 4.91 8.52 -4.35
CA LEU A 187 5.30 8.27 -2.96
C LEU A 187 6.74 7.78 -2.86
N THR A 188 7.51 8.31 -1.94
CA THR A 188 8.91 7.94 -1.70
C THR A 188 9.12 7.28 -0.35
N GLU A 189 8.36 7.68 0.66
CA GLU A 189 8.40 7.13 2.02
C GLU A 189 6.99 7.14 2.63
N ILE A 190 6.67 6.13 3.42
CA ILE A 190 5.36 5.95 4.07
C ILE A 190 5.57 5.55 5.51
N THR A 191 4.84 6.20 6.43
CA THR A 191 4.78 5.84 7.85
C THR A 191 3.41 5.24 8.13
N LEU A 192 3.41 4.01 8.67
CA LEU A 192 2.21 3.25 8.98
C LEU A 192 2.13 2.96 10.48
N LYS A 193 0.93 3.07 11.02
CA LYS A 193 0.57 2.51 12.30
C LYS A 193 0.52 0.99 12.18
N VAL A 194 1.07 0.29 13.16
CA VAL A 194 0.98 -1.16 13.31
C VAL A 194 0.21 -1.52 14.57
N LEU A 195 -0.27 -2.74 14.65
CA LEU A 195 -1.01 -3.22 15.83
C LEU A 195 -0.37 -4.50 16.36
N PRO A 196 -0.51 -4.79 17.67
CA PRO A 196 -0.15 -6.08 18.22
C PRO A 196 -0.95 -7.20 17.55
N LYS A 197 -0.28 -8.27 17.16
CA LYS A 197 -0.89 -9.47 16.59
C LYS A 197 -1.68 -10.21 17.66
N LYS A 198 -2.88 -10.65 17.33
CA LYS A 198 -3.68 -11.48 18.24
C LYS A 198 -3.02 -12.85 18.39
N LYS A 199 -2.91 -13.35 19.63
CA LYS A 199 -2.27 -14.64 19.93
C LYS A 199 -3.05 -15.84 19.41
N LEU A 200 -4.38 -15.71 19.33
CA LEU A 200 -5.28 -16.76 18.85
C LEU A 200 -6.31 -16.16 17.90
N SER A 201 -6.58 -16.87 16.82
CA SER A 201 -7.65 -16.57 15.89
C SER A 201 -8.33 -17.87 15.48
N ASN A 202 -9.65 -17.90 15.50
CA ASN A 202 -10.46 -19.02 15.07
C ASN A 202 -11.39 -18.58 13.94
N THR A 203 -11.56 -19.44 12.92
CA THR A 203 -12.53 -19.21 11.85
C THR A 203 -13.69 -20.17 12.02
N ILE A 204 -14.91 -19.63 11.97
CA ILE A 204 -16.16 -20.42 11.96
C ILE A 204 -16.71 -20.35 10.54
N THR A 205 -16.90 -21.53 9.93
CA THR A 205 -17.50 -21.66 8.61
C THR A 205 -18.93 -22.20 8.76
N ILE A 206 -19.90 -21.52 8.16
CA ILE A 206 -21.30 -21.91 8.15
C ILE A 206 -21.72 -22.11 6.71
N ASN A 207 -22.08 -23.35 6.34
CA ASN A 207 -22.56 -23.67 5.00
C ASN A 207 -24.08 -23.46 4.95
N THR A 208 -24.53 -22.56 4.10
CA THR A 208 -25.97 -22.29 3.90
C THR A 208 -26.22 -21.59 2.58
N ASP A 209 -27.34 -21.94 1.92
CA ASP A 209 -27.86 -21.28 0.73
C ASP A 209 -28.98 -20.30 1.07
N ASP A 210 -29.40 -20.25 2.33
CA ASP A 210 -30.46 -19.35 2.79
C ASP A 210 -29.91 -17.93 3.02
N LYS A 211 -30.20 -17.04 2.06
CA LYS A 211 -29.80 -15.63 2.13
C LYS A 211 -30.40 -14.87 3.31
N LYS A 212 -31.55 -15.31 3.85
CA LYS A 212 -32.13 -14.69 5.06
C LYS A 212 -31.28 -15.02 6.27
N LEU A 213 -30.90 -16.30 6.40
CA LEU A 213 -29.99 -16.73 7.46
C LEU A 213 -28.63 -16.01 7.37
N VAL A 214 -28.07 -15.79 6.17
CA VAL A 214 -26.84 -15.01 5.99
C VAL A 214 -26.99 -13.61 6.57
N ASN A 215 -28.09 -12.90 6.25
CA ASN A 215 -28.32 -11.56 6.79
C ASN A 215 -28.45 -11.54 8.32
N GLU A 216 -29.24 -12.49 8.87
CA GLU A 216 -29.37 -12.64 10.33
C GLU A 216 -28.02 -12.90 11.02
N LEU A 217 -27.16 -13.71 10.39
CA LEU A 217 -25.81 -13.98 10.90
C LEU A 217 -24.96 -12.71 10.90
N PHE A 218 -24.96 -11.90 9.82
CA PHE A 218 -24.24 -10.64 9.79
C PHE A 218 -24.74 -9.65 10.85
N GLU A 219 -26.05 -9.56 11.07
CA GLU A 219 -26.63 -8.72 12.13
C GLU A 219 -26.16 -9.18 13.52
N LYS A 220 -26.23 -10.49 13.80
CA LYS A 220 -25.76 -11.06 15.07
C LYS A 220 -24.26 -10.85 15.28
N ILE A 221 -23.44 -11.05 14.23
CA ILE A 221 -22.00 -10.82 14.28
C ILE A 221 -21.69 -9.35 14.60
N SER A 222 -22.38 -8.41 13.93
CA SER A 222 -22.17 -6.98 14.12
C SER A 222 -22.59 -6.47 15.49
N SER A 223 -23.60 -7.09 16.11
CA SER A 223 -24.12 -6.75 17.44
C SER A 223 -23.50 -7.57 18.57
N SER A 224 -22.66 -8.54 18.25
CA SER A 224 -22.04 -9.44 19.23
C SER A 224 -21.01 -8.71 20.11
N SER A 225 -20.95 -9.09 21.39
CA SER A 225 -19.86 -8.71 22.28
C SER A 225 -18.54 -9.47 22.02
N SER A 226 -18.56 -10.46 21.11
CA SER A 226 -17.37 -11.20 20.70
C SER A 226 -16.46 -10.33 19.84
N GLU A 227 -15.14 -10.57 19.94
CA GLU A 227 -14.14 -9.87 19.12
C GLU A 227 -14.09 -10.43 17.70
N VAL A 228 -15.18 -10.33 16.94
CA VAL A 228 -15.20 -10.73 15.53
C VAL A 228 -14.33 -9.77 14.74
N SER A 229 -13.27 -10.29 14.11
CA SER A 229 -12.31 -9.49 13.35
C SER A 229 -12.68 -9.36 11.87
N GLY A 230 -13.36 -10.35 11.28
CA GLY A 230 -13.75 -10.36 9.89
C GLY A 230 -14.96 -11.25 9.65
N ALA A 231 -15.75 -10.95 8.63
CA ALA A 231 -16.83 -11.79 8.17
C ALA A 231 -17.00 -11.65 6.66
N VAL A 232 -17.23 -12.77 5.98
CA VAL A 232 -17.39 -12.81 4.52
C VAL A 232 -18.44 -13.84 4.14
N TYR A 233 -19.24 -13.52 3.14
CA TYR A 233 -20.12 -14.46 2.47
C TYR A 233 -19.53 -14.81 1.10
N ILE A 234 -19.35 -16.10 0.83
CA ILE A 234 -18.85 -16.62 -0.43
C ILE A 234 -19.98 -17.38 -1.10
N PRO A 235 -20.61 -16.88 -2.18
CA PRO A 235 -21.63 -17.60 -2.92
C PRO A 235 -21.04 -18.85 -3.59
N GLU A 236 -21.81 -19.94 -3.72
CA GLU A 236 -21.35 -21.19 -4.37
C GLU A 236 -20.75 -20.98 -5.77
N ALA A 237 -21.26 -20.05 -6.55
CA ALA A 237 -20.75 -19.72 -7.89
C ALA A 237 -19.28 -19.21 -7.89
N VAL A 238 -18.73 -18.84 -6.73
CA VAL A 238 -17.33 -18.35 -6.57
C VAL A 238 -16.45 -19.45 -5.95
N SER A 239 -17.01 -20.57 -5.55
CA SER A 239 -16.34 -21.69 -4.87
C SER A 239 -15.24 -22.39 -5.69
N TYR A 240 -15.07 -22.02 -6.96
CA TYR A 240 -14.02 -22.57 -7.83
C TYR A 240 -12.68 -21.83 -7.79
N THR A 241 -12.61 -20.70 -7.13
CA THR A 241 -11.33 -20.05 -6.86
C THR A 241 -10.87 -20.45 -5.45
N HIS A 242 -9.77 -21.19 -5.37
CA HIS A 242 -9.11 -21.54 -4.13
C HIS A 242 -8.61 -20.26 -3.40
N LEU A 243 -9.51 -19.59 -2.72
CA LEU A 243 -9.18 -18.61 -1.71
C LEU A 243 -8.90 -19.38 -0.42
N THR A 244 -7.69 -19.89 -0.28
CA THR A 244 -7.18 -20.29 1.02
C THR A 244 -7.01 -19.00 1.83
N LEU A 245 -7.95 -18.76 2.73
CA LEU A 245 -7.77 -17.77 3.77
C LEU A 245 -6.59 -18.23 4.63
N PRO A 246 -5.59 -17.39 4.91
CA PRO A 246 -4.51 -17.77 5.79
C PRO A 246 -5.10 -18.14 7.17
N THR A 247 -4.80 -19.34 7.58
CA THR A 247 -5.04 -19.86 8.93
C THR A 247 -4.11 -19.17 9.93
#